data_c1165e46825a487d8fff31377f001e13
#
_entry.id   c1165e46825a487d8fff31377f001e13
#
_cell.length_a   1.000
_cell.length_b   1.000
_cell.length_c   1.000
_cell.angle_alpha   90.00
_cell.angle_beta   90.00
_cell.angle_gamma   90.00
#
_symmetry.space_group_name_H-M   'P 1'
#
loop_
_entity.id
_entity.type
_entity.pdbx_description
1 polymer ?
#
loop_
_entity_poly.entity_id
_entity_poly.type
_entity_poly.pdbx_seq_one_letter_code
_entity_poly.pdbx_strand_id
1 'polypeptide(L)'
;MKFFSCASCQNQVFFANSQCVSCQTTLGYIASEKDMGSFEQHSPVLWLALNEKYQTKRYKPCYNYQHHQVCNWVIPAESNDIYCESCVLTYTIPTLDNPDHIVYWSRLEHAKRRFLYLMQRLNIMPRPKYNDDDRYGLRFNFLMPEAEHPVLTGHANGVITLNASEADVIYRETTRIKMGENYRTLLGHFRHESGHYYFDL
;
A
#
# COMPACT_ATOMS: atom_id res chain seq x y z
N MET A 1 14.02 9.05 7.92
CA MET A 1 13.28 8.71 6.68
C MET A 1 14.30 8.69 5.55
N LYS A 2 14.28 7.71 4.65
CA LYS A 2 15.15 7.71 3.47
C LYS A 2 14.66 8.78 2.50
N PHE A 3 15.56 9.59 2.00
CA PHE A 3 15.29 10.50 0.88
C PHE A 3 15.60 9.79 -0.43
N PHE A 4 14.81 10.05 -1.44
CA PHE A 4 14.98 9.51 -2.77
C PHE A 4 15.18 10.67 -3.75
N SER A 5 15.80 10.41 -4.89
CA SER A 5 16.02 11.40 -5.95
C SER A 5 15.48 10.87 -7.27
N CYS A 6 14.91 11.76 -8.07
CA CYS A 6 14.51 11.45 -9.43
C CYS A 6 15.77 11.25 -10.30
N ALA A 7 15.87 10.12 -11.00
CA ALA A 7 17.04 9.85 -11.84
C ALA A 7 17.16 10.79 -13.06
N SER A 8 16.03 11.38 -13.49
CA SER A 8 16.00 12.29 -14.64
C SER A 8 16.48 13.71 -14.30
N CYS A 9 16.03 14.29 -13.16
CA CYS A 9 16.32 15.70 -12.84
C CYS A 9 16.97 15.92 -11.48
N GLN A 10 17.28 14.85 -10.74
CA GLN A 10 17.92 14.84 -9.42
C GLN A 10 17.12 15.52 -8.29
N ASN A 11 15.91 16.02 -8.56
CA ASN A 11 15.06 16.57 -7.51
C ASN A 11 14.66 15.49 -6.50
N GLN A 12 14.51 15.91 -5.25
CA GLN A 12 14.02 15.06 -4.18
C GLN A 12 12.61 14.59 -4.48
N VAL A 13 12.40 13.28 -4.27
CA VAL A 13 11.09 12.63 -4.38
C VAL A 13 10.79 11.83 -3.11
N PHE A 14 9.51 11.57 -2.87
CA PHE A 14 9.05 10.89 -1.68
C PHE A 14 8.50 9.52 -2.00
N PHE A 15 8.51 8.64 -1.02
CA PHE A 15 8.02 7.26 -1.14
C PHE A 15 6.61 7.14 -1.74
N ALA A 16 5.75 8.12 -1.50
CA ALA A 16 4.36 8.11 -1.99
C ALA A 16 4.20 8.65 -3.41
N ASN A 17 5.25 9.24 -4.01
CA ASN A 17 5.13 9.81 -5.34
C ASN A 17 4.99 8.73 -6.41
N SER A 18 4.11 8.96 -7.37
CA SER A 18 3.97 8.22 -8.62
C SER A 18 4.55 8.98 -9.81
N GLN A 19 4.83 10.26 -9.62
CA GLN A 19 5.41 11.16 -10.62
C GLN A 19 6.31 12.19 -9.94
N CYS A 20 7.41 12.55 -10.61
CA CYS A 20 8.27 13.63 -10.18
C CYS A 20 7.57 14.98 -10.35
N VAL A 21 7.44 15.76 -9.29
CA VAL A 21 6.74 17.05 -9.33
C VAL A 21 7.47 18.09 -10.18
N SER A 22 8.78 17.92 -10.42
CA SER A 22 9.61 18.87 -11.17
C SER A 22 9.64 18.56 -12.66
N CYS A 23 9.94 17.31 -13.06
CA CYS A 23 10.15 16.96 -14.48
C CYS A 23 9.10 15.98 -15.02
N GLN A 24 8.08 15.63 -14.24
CA GLN A 24 6.97 14.75 -14.61
C GLN A 24 7.38 13.30 -14.94
N THR A 25 8.63 12.91 -14.70
CA THR A 25 9.07 11.52 -14.89
C THR A 25 8.25 10.58 -14.01
N THR A 26 7.82 9.46 -14.57
CA THR A 26 7.11 8.40 -13.85
C THR A 26 8.00 7.80 -12.77
N LEU A 27 7.45 7.62 -11.59
CA LEU A 27 8.14 7.05 -10.44
C LEU A 27 7.45 5.75 -10.00
N GLY A 28 8.23 4.86 -9.40
CA GLY A 28 7.69 3.65 -8.80
C GLY A 28 8.62 3.09 -7.74
N TYR A 29 8.05 2.51 -6.69
CA TYR A 29 8.84 1.86 -5.66
C TYR A 29 9.21 0.44 -6.10
N ILE A 30 10.51 0.15 -6.08
CA ILE A 30 11.09 -1.16 -6.39
C ILE A 30 11.32 -1.88 -5.06
N ALA A 31 10.41 -2.79 -4.71
CA ALA A 31 10.43 -3.45 -3.40
C ALA A 31 11.72 -4.26 -3.17
N SER A 32 12.18 -5.02 -4.15
CA SER A 32 13.42 -5.81 -4.07
C SER A 32 14.67 -4.96 -3.78
N GLU A 33 14.66 -3.70 -4.21
CA GLU A 33 15.78 -2.77 -4.02
C GLU A 33 15.58 -1.84 -2.81
N LYS A 34 14.38 -1.84 -2.23
CA LYS A 34 13.97 -0.90 -1.17
C LYS A 34 14.23 0.55 -1.58
N ASP A 35 13.93 0.89 -2.86
CA ASP A 35 14.28 2.17 -3.47
C ASP A 35 13.20 2.68 -4.44
N MET A 36 13.25 3.99 -4.74
CA MET A 36 12.40 4.62 -5.77
C MET A 36 13.11 4.59 -7.12
N GLY A 37 12.44 4.03 -8.12
CA GLY A 37 12.84 4.07 -9.51
C GLY A 37 12.19 5.24 -10.26
N SER A 38 12.91 5.78 -11.23
CA SER A 38 12.40 6.67 -12.28
C SER A 38 12.30 5.87 -13.57
N PHE A 39 11.20 6.01 -14.29
CA PHE A 39 10.89 5.11 -15.40
C PHE A 39 10.53 5.84 -16.69
N GLU A 40 10.97 5.26 -17.81
CA GLU A 40 10.43 5.48 -19.13
C GLU A 40 9.43 4.36 -19.44
N GLN A 41 8.22 4.74 -19.84
CA GLN A 41 7.15 3.80 -20.16
C GLN A 41 7.21 3.45 -21.65
N HIS A 42 7.65 2.25 -21.99
CA HIS A 42 7.67 1.75 -23.37
C HIS A 42 6.33 1.11 -23.78
N SER A 43 5.64 0.52 -22.83
CA SER A 43 4.29 -0.01 -22.99
C SER A 43 3.57 -0.10 -21.63
N PRO A 44 2.27 -0.40 -21.59
CA PRO A 44 1.54 -0.61 -20.33
C PRO A 44 2.17 -1.65 -19.40
N VAL A 45 2.93 -2.60 -19.97
CA VAL A 45 3.52 -3.72 -19.21
C VAL A 45 5.05 -3.74 -19.26
N LEU A 46 5.69 -2.70 -19.82
CA LEU A 46 7.13 -2.63 -19.93
C LEU A 46 7.63 -1.21 -19.62
N TRP A 47 8.27 -1.08 -18.48
CA TRP A 47 8.91 0.13 -18.00
C TRP A 47 10.41 -0.09 -17.84
N LEU A 48 11.22 0.82 -18.36
CA LEU A 48 12.67 0.79 -18.23
C LEU A 48 13.11 1.81 -17.17
N ALA A 49 13.97 1.37 -16.25
CA ALA A 49 14.49 2.25 -15.23
C ALA A 49 15.54 3.20 -15.81
N LEU A 50 15.42 4.48 -15.49
CA LEU A 50 16.39 5.54 -15.82
C LEU A 50 17.55 5.59 -14.82
N ASN A 51 17.39 4.96 -13.66
CA ASN A 51 18.44 4.83 -12.65
C ASN A 51 19.54 3.89 -13.18
N GLU A 52 20.79 4.34 -13.27
CA GLU A 52 21.94 3.54 -13.74
C GLU A 52 22.02 2.17 -13.07
N LYS A 53 21.79 2.13 -11.76
CA LYS A 53 21.79 0.89 -10.96
C LYS A 53 20.78 -0.16 -11.45
N TYR A 54 19.72 0.22 -12.15
CA TYR A 54 18.60 -0.65 -12.52
C TYR A 54 18.39 -0.76 -14.03
N GLN A 55 19.24 -0.14 -14.86
CA GLN A 55 19.08 -0.07 -16.32
C GLN A 55 18.96 -1.40 -17.03
N THR A 56 19.56 -2.46 -16.47
CA THR A 56 19.47 -3.83 -17.05
C THR A 56 18.19 -4.57 -16.70
N LYS A 57 17.40 -4.01 -15.75
CA LYS A 57 16.18 -4.62 -15.26
C LYS A 57 14.96 -4.01 -15.93
N ARG A 58 13.97 -4.86 -16.18
CA ARG A 58 12.68 -4.48 -16.77
C ARG A 58 11.60 -4.58 -15.71
N TYR A 59 10.69 -3.65 -15.74
CA TYR A 59 9.60 -3.55 -14.76
C TYR A 59 8.25 -3.40 -15.44
N LYS A 60 7.20 -3.69 -14.70
CA LYS A 60 5.82 -3.34 -15.02
C LYS A 60 5.14 -2.76 -13.80
N PRO A 61 4.14 -1.87 -13.95
CA PRO A 61 3.39 -1.37 -12.82
C PRO A 61 2.58 -2.50 -12.18
N CYS A 62 2.40 -2.43 -10.85
CA CYS A 62 1.36 -3.20 -10.17
C CYS A 62 0.00 -2.92 -10.81
N TYR A 63 -0.88 -3.93 -10.89
CA TYR A 63 -2.23 -3.77 -11.44
C TYR A 63 -2.99 -2.59 -10.83
N ASN A 64 -2.93 -2.44 -9.51
CA ASN A 64 -3.58 -1.34 -8.79
C ASN A 64 -2.91 0.03 -9.02
N TYR A 65 -1.66 0.06 -9.47
CA TYR A 65 -1.01 1.29 -9.92
C TYR A 65 -1.56 1.71 -11.29
N GLN A 66 -1.61 0.76 -12.22
CA GLN A 66 -1.99 1.02 -13.61
C GLN A 66 -3.47 1.36 -13.76
N HIS A 67 -4.35 0.62 -13.09
CA HIS A 67 -5.79 0.67 -13.36
C HIS A 67 -6.57 1.55 -12.37
N HIS A 68 -6.08 1.68 -11.14
CA HIS A 68 -6.81 2.38 -10.08
C HIS A 68 -6.04 3.56 -9.47
N GLN A 69 -4.76 3.69 -9.78
CA GLN A 69 -3.86 4.73 -9.24
C GLN A 69 -3.80 4.75 -7.69
N VAL A 70 -4.14 3.65 -7.06
CA VAL A 70 -4.10 3.49 -5.59
C VAL A 70 -2.79 2.88 -5.10
N CYS A 71 -1.88 2.56 -6.02
CA CYS A 71 -0.55 2.03 -5.75
C CYS A 71 0.51 2.86 -6.46
N ASN A 72 1.77 2.68 -6.10
CA ASN A 72 2.94 3.24 -6.80
C ASN A 72 4.12 2.26 -6.81
N TRP A 73 3.86 0.97 -6.61
CA TRP A 73 4.91 -0.05 -6.67
C TRP A 73 4.98 -0.69 -8.04
N VAL A 74 6.19 -1.08 -8.41
CA VAL A 74 6.47 -1.82 -9.64
C VAL A 74 6.96 -3.23 -9.31
N ILE A 75 6.79 -4.15 -10.25
CA ILE A 75 7.22 -5.54 -10.15
C ILE A 75 8.12 -5.89 -11.35
N PRO A 76 8.98 -6.91 -11.27
CA PRO A 76 9.76 -7.35 -12.43
C PRO A 76 8.85 -7.70 -13.61
N ALA A 77 9.22 -7.29 -14.83
CA ALA A 77 8.37 -7.51 -16.00
C ALA A 77 8.19 -9.00 -16.33
N GLU A 78 9.20 -9.80 -16.01
CA GLU A 78 9.22 -11.25 -16.20
C GLU A 78 8.40 -12.04 -15.16
N SER A 79 8.00 -11.42 -14.04
CA SER A 79 7.13 -12.07 -13.05
C SER A 79 5.76 -12.35 -13.65
N ASN A 80 5.16 -13.49 -13.31
CA ASN A 80 3.75 -13.78 -13.59
C ASN A 80 2.78 -13.04 -12.69
N ASP A 81 3.28 -12.40 -11.62
CA ASP A 81 2.45 -11.64 -10.70
C ASP A 81 1.87 -10.40 -11.38
N ILE A 82 0.65 -10.07 -11.05
CA ILE A 82 -0.01 -8.83 -11.45
C ILE A 82 -0.05 -7.81 -10.31
N TYR A 83 0.02 -8.28 -9.06
CA TYR A 83 0.06 -7.45 -7.87
C TYR A 83 1.46 -7.42 -7.25
N CYS A 84 1.84 -6.27 -6.72
CA CYS A 84 3.08 -6.12 -5.94
C CYS A 84 2.93 -6.75 -4.54
N GLU A 85 4.06 -6.89 -3.84
CA GLU A 85 4.14 -7.44 -2.47
C GLU A 85 3.19 -6.75 -1.47
N SER A 86 2.81 -5.50 -1.70
CA SER A 86 1.83 -4.80 -0.88
C SER A 86 0.39 -5.15 -1.27
N CYS A 87 0.07 -5.09 -2.57
CA CYS A 87 -1.30 -5.25 -3.04
C CYS A 87 -1.80 -6.70 -2.95
N VAL A 88 -0.92 -7.69 -3.03
CA VAL A 88 -1.27 -9.10 -2.85
C VAL A 88 -1.80 -9.40 -1.44
N LEU A 89 -1.48 -8.56 -0.45
CA LEU A 89 -1.99 -8.68 0.91
C LEU A 89 -3.41 -8.11 1.09
N THR A 90 -3.94 -7.35 0.13
CA THR A 90 -5.32 -6.84 0.19
C THR A 90 -6.26 -7.84 -0.45
N TYR A 91 -7.15 -8.41 0.35
CA TYR A 91 -8.12 -9.42 -0.10
C TYR A 91 -9.46 -8.82 -0.48
N THR A 92 -9.96 -7.89 0.34
CA THR A 92 -11.24 -7.19 0.10
C THR A 92 -11.02 -5.69 0.07
N ILE A 93 -11.67 -5.02 -0.90
CA ILE A 93 -11.70 -3.56 -1.04
C ILE A 93 -13.16 -3.07 -0.94
N PRO A 94 -13.39 -1.78 -0.63
CA PRO A 94 -14.73 -1.20 -0.72
C PRO A 94 -15.31 -1.33 -2.13
N THR A 95 -16.62 -1.45 -2.24
CA THR A 95 -17.31 -1.37 -3.56
C THR A 95 -16.98 -0.04 -4.23
N LEU A 96 -16.74 -0.05 -5.55
CA LEU A 96 -16.28 1.14 -6.30
C LEU A 96 -17.44 1.87 -7.02
N ASP A 97 -18.66 1.59 -6.67
CA ASP A 97 -19.89 2.25 -7.14
C ASP A 97 -20.05 3.68 -6.56
N ASN A 98 -19.41 3.96 -5.43
CA ASN A 98 -19.32 5.29 -4.83
C ASN A 98 -17.94 5.91 -5.10
N PRO A 99 -17.86 7.12 -5.71
CA PRO A 99 -16.58 7.78 -5.99
C PRO A 99 -15.69 8.02 -4.76
N ASP A 100 -16.27 8.21 -3.57
CA ASP A 100 -15.50 8.39 -2.35
C ASP A 100 -14.77 7.11 -1.92
N HIS A 101 -15.28 5.94 -2.27
CA HIS A 101 -14.69 4.67 -1.87
C HIS A 101 -13.31 4.42 -2.51
N ILE A 102 -13.08 4.88 -3.75
CA ILE A 102 -11.73 4.79 -4.34
C ILE A 102 -10.74 5.69 -3.59
N VAL A 103 -11.20 6.86 -3.10
CA VAL A 103 -10.38 7.77 -2.29
C VAL A 103 -10.04 7.12 -0.96
N TYR A 104 -11.01 6.49 -0.31
CA TYR A 104 -10.80 5.77 0.95
C TYR A 104 -9.84 4.60 0.77
N TRP A 105 -10.04 3.78 -0.26
CA TRP A 105 -9.14 2.70 -0.61
C TRP A 105 -7.72 3.21 -0.86
N SER A 106 -7.56 4.27 -1.64
CA SER A 106 -6.24 4.89 -1.92
C SER A 106 -5.52 5.31 -0.64
N ARG A 107 -6.23 5.95 0.31
CA ARG A 107 -5.66 6.39 1.60
C ARG A 107 -5.26 5.20 2.47
N LEU A 108 -6.06 4.13 2.50
CA LEU A 108 -5.75 2.89 3.21
C LEU A 108 -4.52 2.21 2.60
N GLU A 109 -4.48 2.05 1.29
CA GLU A 109 -3.33 1.48 0.58
C GLU A 109 -2.05 2.30 0.81
N HIS A 110 -2.14 3.62 0.82
CA HIS A 110 -1.02 4.50 1.14
C HIS A 110 -0.48 4.23 2.56
N ALA A 111 -1.37 4.16 3.56
CA ALA A 111 -0.98 3.88 4.94
C ALA A 111 -0.39 2.47 5.09
N LYS A 112 -0.98 1.46 4.44
CA LYS A 112 -0.48 0.08 4.40
C LYS A 112 0.92 0.01 3.80
N ARG A 113 1.17 0.65 2.65
CA ARG A 113 2.51 0.67 2.04
C ARG A 113 3.56 1.30 2.96
N ARG A 114 3.22 2.37 3.67
CA ARG A 114 4.14 2.98 4.66
C ARG A 114 4.45 2.03 5.81
N PHE A 115 3.47 1.27 6.28
CA PHE A 115 3.66 0.21 7.26
C PHE A 115 4.58 -0.89 6.71
N LEU A 116 4.27 -1.42 5.52
CA LEU A 116 5.05 -2.50 4.89
C LEU A 116 6.49 -2.07 4.54
N TYR A 117 6.70 -0.81 4.16
CA TYR A 117 8.05 -0.26 4.01
C TYR A 117 8.88 -0.40 5.29
N LEU A 118 8.28 -0.14 6.45
CA LEU A 118 8.96 -0.37 7.74
C LEU A 118 9.24 -1.85 7.95
N MET A 119 8.28 -2.74 7.67
CA MET A 119 8.47 -4.20 7.81
C MET A 119 9.59 -4.72 6.90
N GLN A 120 9.68 -4.21 5.67
CA GLN A 120 10.81 -4.52 4.77
C GLN A 120 12.15 -4.09 5.36
N ARG A 121 12.20 -2.90 5.97
CA ARG A 121 13.44 -2.40 6.60
C ARG A 121 13.88 -3.25 7.79
N LEU A 122 12.93 -3.83 8.50
CA LEU A 122 13.15 -4.73 9.62
C LEU A 122 13.38 -6.20 9.19
N ASN A 123 13.24 -6.51 7.88
CA ASN A 123 13.29 -7.86 7.30
C ASN A 123 12.25 -8.83 7.90
N ILE A 124 11.06 -8.32 8.22
CA ILE A 124 9.94 -9.08 8.76
C ILE A 124 8.68 -8.90 7.91
N MET A 125 8.82 -8.86 6.58
CA MET A 125 7.67 -8.76 5.67
C MET A 125 6.71 -9.94 5.88
N PRO A 126 5.39 -9.67 6.05
CA PRO A 126 4.42 -10.73 6.13
C PRO A 126 4.25 -11.39 4.75
N ARG A 127 3.97 -12.68 4.75
CA ARG A 127 3.55 -13.37 3.53
C ARG A 127 2.03 -13.34 3.37
N PRO A 128 1.49 -13.41 2.15
CA PRO A 128 0.05 -13.44 1.91
C PRO A 128 -0.61 -14.67 2.56
N LYS A 129 -1.81 -14.47 3.09
CA LYS A 129 -2.70 -15.53 3.56
C LYS A 129 -3.54 -16.04 2.39
N TYR A 130 -3.31 -17.28 1.97
CA TYR A 130 -3.96 -17.86 0.78
C TYR A 130 -5.29 -18.56 1.10
N ASN A 131 -5.46 -19.10 2.32
CA ASN A 131 -6.68 -19.76 2.77
C ASN A 131 -6.88 -19.55 4.27
N ASP A 132 -8.02 -19.96 4.79
CA ASP A 132 -8.36 -19.72 6.20
C ASP A 132 -7.51 -20.56 7.18
N ASP A 133 -7.03 -21.74 6.74
CA ASP A 133 -6.16 -22.61 7.53
C ASP A 133 -4.71 -22.14 7.59
N ASP A 134 -4.34 -21.18 6.75
CA ASP A 134 -2.99 -20.61 6.73
C ASP A 134 -2.74 -19.74 7.96
N ARG A 135 -2.19 -20.35 9.00
CA ARG A 135 -1.96 -19.74 10.31
C ARG A 135 -0.96 -18.58 10.29
N TYR A 136 0.01 -18.61 9.34
CA TYR A 136 1.14 -17.68 9.32
C TYR A 136 1.05 -16.63 8.20
N GLY A 137 -0.02 -16.63 7.42
CA GLY A 137 -0.27 -15.64 6.39
C GLY A 137 -1.01 -14.42 6.93
N LEU A 138 -0.83 -13.29 6.26
CA LEU A 138 -1.54 -12.04 6.56
C LEU A 138 -2.37 -11.61 5.36
N ARG A 139 -3.60 -11.16 5.61
CA ARG A 139 -4.43 -10.45 4.63
C ARG A 139 -5.16 -9.27 5.26
N PHE A 140 -5.47 -8.28 4.44
CA PHE A 140 -6.21 -7.09 4.83
C PHE A 140 -7.57 -7.05 4.13
N ASN A 141 -8.61 -6.76 4.90
CA ASN A 141 -9.95 -6.46 4.41
C ASN A 141 -10.27 -4.98 4.70
N PHE A 142 -10.63 -4.23 3.69
CA PHE A 142 -11.10 -2.84 3.80
C PHE A 142 -12.59 -2.83 3.53
N LEU A 143 -13.40 -2.79 4.59
CA LEU A 143 -14.85 -2.93 4.51
C LEU A 143 -15.54 -1.60 4.82
N MET A 144 -16.57 -1.28 4.04
CA MET A 144 -17.50 -0.20 4.39
C MET A 144 -18.54 -0.72 5.37
N PRO A 145 -18.87 0.03 6.44
CA PRO A 145 -19.96 -0.32 7.31
C PRO A 145 -21.31 -0.15 6.59
N GLU A 146 -22.22 -1.07 6.84
CA GLU A 146 -23.64 -0.97 6.45
C GLU A 146 -24.49 -0.65 7.68
N ALA A 147 -25.72 -0.19 7.46
CA ALA A 147 -26.60 0.27 8.54
C ALA A 147 -26.83 -0.80 9.63
N GLU A 148 -26.95 -2.06 9.21
CA GLU A 148 -27.20 -3.21 10.12
C GLU A 148 -25.93 -4.03 10.40
N HIS A 149 -24.82 -3.74 9.72
CA HIS A 149 -23.56 -4.46 9.83
C HIS A 149 -22.38 -3.50 10.08
N PRO A 150 -22.18 -3.08 11.35
CA PRO A 150 -21.05 -2.23 11.68
C PRO A 150 -19.74 -2.98 11.47
N VAL A 151 -18.76 -2.30 10.89
CA VAL A 151 -17.41 -2.82 10.72
C VAL A 151 -16.53 -2.33 11.86
N LEU A 152 -15.98 -3.25 12.63
CA LEU A 152 -14.98 -2.95 13.64
C LEU A 152 -13.59 -3.21 13.06
N THR A 153 -12.67 -2.29 13.30
CA THR A 153 -11.25 -2.51 13.02
C THR A 153 -10.69 -3.52 14.03
N GLY A 154 -9.97 -4.53 13.54
CA GLY A 154 -9.41 -5.56 14.41
C GLY A 154 -8.63 -6.64 13.64
N HIS A 155 -7.94 -7.49 14.42
CA HIS A 155 -7.19 -8.65 13.94
C HIS A 155 -7.80 -9.96 14.45
N ALA A 156 -7.87 -10.96 13.57
CA ALA A 156 -8.20 -12.35 13.93
C ALA A 156 -7.54 -13.34 12.95
N ASN A 157 -6.77 -14.28 13.45
CA ASN A 157 -6.18 -15.39 12.68
C ASN A 157 -5.46 -14.94 11.38
N GLY A 158 -4.65 -13.90 11.43
CA GLY A 158 -3.95 -13.36 10.27
C GLY A 158 -4.83 -12.57 9.29
N VAL A 159 -6.05 -12.24 9.68
CA VAL A 159 -6.94 -11.34 8.95
C VAL A 159 -7.06 -10.02 9.71
N ILE A 160 -6.63 -8.94 9.09
CA ILE A 160 -6.81 -7.58 9.62
C ILE A 160 -7.94 -6.93 8.85
N THR A 161 -9.03 -6.65 9.53
CA THR A 161 -10.15 -5.88 8.99
C THR A 161 -10.02 -4.42 9.41
N LEU A 162 -10.16 -3.51 8.46
CA LEU A 162 -10.19 -2.07 8.70
C LEU A 162 -11.54 -1.51 8.23
N ASN A 163 -12.17 -0.73 9.10
CA ASN A 163 -13.33 0.08 8.71
C ASN A 163 -12.85 1.17 7.74
N ALA A 164 -13.27 1.07 6.47
CA ALA A 164 -12.81 1.98 5.44
C ALA A 164 -13.27 3.43 5.65
N SER A 165 -14.33 3.67 6.45
CA SER A 165 -14.74 5.02 6.86
C SER A 165 -13.67 5.74 7.68
N GLU A 166 -12.72 5.03 8.30
CA GLU A 166 -11.55 5.65 8.95
C GLU A 166 -10.66 6.44 7.97
N ALA A 167 -10.78 6.20 6.67
CA ALA A 167 -10.11 6.98 5.65
C ALA A 167 -10.73 8.38 5.46
N ASP A 168 -11.98 8.58 5.87
CA ASP A 168 -12.58 9.90 5.97
C ASP A 168 -12.03 10.66 7.20
N VAL A 169 -11.57 11.89 6.99
CA VAL A 169 -10.94 12.69 8.05
C VAL A 169 -11.96 13.08 9.11
N ILE A 170 -13.17 13.47 8.69
CA ILE A 170 -14.23 13.93 9.60
C ILE A 170 -14.71 12.75 10.45
N TYR A 171 -14.97 11.62 9.83
CA TYR A 171 -15.34 10.38 10.54
C TYR A 171 -14.29 10.01 11.58
N ARG A 172 -13.02 9.95 11.17
CA ARG A 172 -11.91 9.56 12.04
C ARG A 172 -11.73 10.51 13.22
N GLU A 173 -11.77 11.83 13.00
CA GLU A 173 -11.64 12.81 14.08
C GLU A 173 -12.84 12.79 15.03
N THR A 174 -14.05 12.60 14.50
CA THR A 174 -15.25 12.44 15.33
C THR A 174 -15.14 11.20 16.22
N THR A 175 -14.69 10.09 15.66
CA THR A 175 -14.47 8.83 16.39
C THR A 175 -13.38 8.99 17.45
N ARG A 176 -12.26 9.65 17.10
CA ARG A 176 -11.17 9.96 18.03
C ARG A 176 -11.68 10.71 19.27
N ILE A 177 -12.49 11.76 19.05
CA ILE A 177 -13.06 12.57 20.15
C ILE A 177 -14.01 11.73 21.01
N LYS A 178 -14.91 10.95 20.39
CA LYS A 178 -15.85 10.09 21.11
C LYS A 178 -15.17 9.07 22.00
N MET A 179 -14.02 8.52 21.54
CA MET A 179 -13.25 7.52 22.26
C MET A 179 -12.23 8.12 23.24
N GLY A 180 -12.08 9.45 23.30
CA GLY A 180 -11.11 10.10 24.17
C GLY A 180 -9.66 9.82 23.81
N GLU A 181 -9.38 9.48 22.55
CA GLU A 181 -8.03 9.14 22.08
C GLU A 181 -7.21 10.42 21.84
N ASN A 182 -5.93 10.40 22.21
CA ASN A 182 -5.03 11.53 21.94
C ASN A 182 -4.73 11.70 20.44
N TYR A 183 -4.64 10.59 19.71
CA TYR A 183 -4.47 10.57 18.26
C TYR A 183 -5.10 9.31 17.66
N ARG A 184 -5.57 9.42 16.41
CA ARG A 184 -6.13 8.31 15.63
C ARG A 184 -5.69 8.46 14.18
N THR A 185 -4.93 7.51 13.64
CA THR A 185 -4.40 7.57 12.28
C THR A 185 -4.52 6.22 11.58
N LEU A 186 -4.65 6.23 10.25
CA LEU A 186 -4.66 4.99 9.47
C LEU A 186 -3.38 4.17 9.70
N LEU A 187 -2.22 4.81 9.69
CA LEU A 187 -0.96 4.12 9.96
C LEU A 187 -0.91 3.54 11.38
N GLY A 188 -1.56 4.21 12.34
CA GLY A 188 -1.73 3.72 13.71
C GLY A 188 -2.50 2.41 13.75
N HIS A 189 -3.62 2.31 13.03
CA HIS A 189 -4.38 1.07 12.91
C HIS A 189 -3.55 -0.07 12.30
N PHE A 190 -2.86 0.18 11.19
CA PHE A 190 -1.99 -0.85 10.60
C PHE A 190 -0.93 -1.36 11.58
N ARG A 191 -0.31 -0.47 12.34
CA ARG A 191 0.70 -0.84 13.34
C ARG A 191 0.11 -1.63 14.50
N HIS A 192 -1.05 -1.20 15.01
CA HIS A 192 -1.72 -1.83 16.15
C HIS A 192 -2.18 -3.25 15.79
N GLU A 193 -2.97 -3.38 14.73
CA GLU A 193 -3.54 -4.67 14.33
C GLU A 193 -2.46 -5.66 13.85
N SER A 194 -1.44 -5.15 13.14
CA SER A 194 -0.30 -5.99 12.78
C SER A 194 0.57 -6.36 13.98
N GLY A 195 0.58 -5.55 15.03
CA GLY A 195 1.22 -5.89 16.31
C GLY A 195 0.63 -7.17 16.90
N HIS A 196 -0.71 -7.31 16.89
CA HIS A 196 -1.37 -8.55 17.30
C HIS A 196 -0.98 -9.74 16.42
N TYR A 197 -0.98 -9.56 15.08
CA TYR A 197 -0.54 -10.60 14.15
C TYR A 197 0.89 -11.09 14.46
N TYR A 198 1.85 -10.18 14.63
CA TYR A 198 3.23 -10.57 14.94
C TYR A 198 3.41 -11.15 16.34
N PHE A 199 2.54 -10.82 17.26
CA PHE A 199 2.56 -11.41 18.61
C PHE A 199 2.07 -12.86 18.59
N ASP A 200 1.14 -13.21 17.70
CA ASP A 200 0.55 -14.54 17.57
C ASP A 200 1.43 -15.53 16.76
N LEU A 201 2.51 -15.05 16.09
CA LEU A 201 3.47 -15.87 15.33
C LEU A 201 4.50 -16.56 16.20
#